data_8a024a8ada0472329c4a92cdd7154b01
#
_entry.id   8a024a8ada0472329c4a92cdd7154b01
#
_cell.length_a   1.000
_cell.length_b   1.000
_cell.length_c   1.000
_cell.angle_alpha   90.00
_cell.angle_beta   90.00
_cell.angle_gamma   90.00
#
_symmetry.space_group_name_H-M   'P 1'
#
loop_
_entity.id
_entity.type
_entity.pdbx_description
1 polymer ?
#
loop_
_entity_poly.entity_id
_entity_poly.type
_entity_poly.pdbx_seq_one_letter_code
_entity_poly.pdbx_strand_id
1 'polypeptide(L)'
;EKAGAGHFFIQLAYSLLGHFRGGPAKAAVVASALTGVVSGSSVSNVVTTGTFTIPLMKRVGYPPEKAGAVEVASSSNGQLMPPVMGAAAFIMAEFLGIPYSQLILIAAIPAILAYATLFITVHLEALQLGLKGVPRSELPPVGPILRSGLHYLLPLIYLIYALVALRLTPERAALN
;
A
#
# COMPACT_ATOMS: atom_id res chain seq x y z
N GLU A 1 8.50 1.09 11.91
CA GLU A 1 7.40 0.74 12.83
C GLU A 1 7.22 1.79 13.94
N LYS A 2 8.28 2.24 14.61
CA LYS A 2 8.19 3.25 15.68
C LYS A 2 7.68 4.63 15.20
N ALA A 3 7.81 4.94 13.93
CA ALA A 3 7.39 6.23 13.37
C ALA A 3 5.87 6.37 13.14
N GLY A 4 5.08 5.27 13.16
CA GLY A 4 3.62 5.32 13.03
C GLY A 4 3.07 5.51 11.60
N ALA A 5 3.91 5.59 10.58
CA ALA A 5 3.49 5.82 9.19
C ALA A 5 2.55 4.72 8.67
N GLY A 6 2.86 3.43 8.95
CA GLY A 6 1.99 2.32 8.56
C GLY A 6 0.59 2.43 9.17
N HIS A 7 0.49 2.77 10.45
CA HIS A 7 -0.79 3.00 11.11
C HIS A 7 -1.58 4.15 10.48
N PHE A 8 -0.91 5.25 10.15
CA PHE A 8 -1.50 6.38 9.44
C PHE A 8 -2.09 5.95 8.09
N PHE A 9 -1.35 5.20 7.25
CA PHE A 9 -1.84 4.75 5.96
C PHE A 9 -3.04 3.81 6.08
N ILE A 10 -3.03 2.91 7.07
CA ILE A 10 -4.15 2.02 7.33
C ILE A 10 -5.40 2.80 7.76
N GLN A 11 -5.26 3.73 8.71
CA GLN A 11 -6.38 4.55 9.16
C GLN A 11 -6.94 5.42 8.05
N LEU A 12 -6.09 6.02 7.24
CA LEU A 12 -6.49 6.84 6.10
C LEU A 12 -7.26 6.02 5.07
N ALA A 13 -6.71 4.87 4.65
CA ALA A 13 -7.36 3.97 3.71
C ALA A 13 -8.71 3.46 4.26
N TYR A 14 -8.76 3.09 5.54
CA TYR A 14 -9.97 2.61 6.18
C TYR A 14 -11.05 3.70 6.31
N SER A 15 -10.66 4.91 6.66
CA SER A 15 -11.56 6.06 6.74
C SER A 15 -12.21 6.39 5.39
N LEU A 16 -11.42 6.29 4.30
CA LEU A 16 -11.89 6.61 2.94
C LEU A 16 -12.70 5.47 2.32
N LEU A 17 -12.29 4.24 2.53
CA LEU A 17 -12.82 3.08 1.79
C LEU A 17 -13.72 2.16 2.62
N GLY A 18 -13.71 2.28 3.95
CA GLY A 18 -14.43 1.38 4.85
C GLY A 18 -15.93 1.33 4.62
N HIS A 19 -16.53 2.40 4.13
CA HIS A 19 -17.99 2.47 3.87
C HIS A 19 -18.43 1.72 2.61
N PHE A 20 -17.49 1.36 1.72
CA PHE A 20 -17.83 0.57 0.53
C PHE A 20 -18.03 -0.90 0.88
N ARG A 21 -18.72 -1.65 0.02
CA ARG A 21 -18.82 -3.11 0.13
C ARG A 21 -17.42 -3.73 0.12
N GLY A 22 -17.14 -4.57 1.12
CA GLY A 22 -15.79 -5.11 1.32
C GLY A 22 -14.75 -4.03 1.67
N GLY A 23 -15.20 -2.91 2.23
CA GLY A 23 -14.37 -1.74 2.55
C GLY A 23 -13.07 -2.06 3.27
N PRO A 24 -13.08 -2.86 4.35
CA PRO A 24 -11.86 -3.27 5.04
C PRO A 24 -10.83 -3.97 4.15
N ALA A 25 -11.26 -4.86 3.23
CA ALA A 25 -10.35 -5.51 2.30
C ALA A 25 -9.77 -4.52 1.27
N LYS A 26 -10.60 -3.61 0.76
CA LYS A 26 -10.14 -2.53 -0.13
C LYS A 26 -9.17 -1.59 0.57
N ALA A 27 -9.46 -1.28 1.84
CA ALA A 27 -8.56 -0.48 2.66
C ALA A 27 -7.22 -1.20 2.90
N ALA A 28 -7.23 -2.51 3.11
CA ALA A 28 -6.03 -3.32 3.22
C ALA A 28 -5.18 -3.25 1.93
N VAL A 29 -5.80 -3.40 0.75
CA VAL A 29 -5.11 -3.30 -0.54
C VAL A 29 -4.44 -1.94 -0.71
N VAL A 30 -5.16 -0.85 -0.44
CA VAL A 30 -4.62 0.51 -0.58
C VAL A 30 -3.58 0.83 0.49
N ALA A 31 -3.80 0.43 1.74
CA ALA A 31 -2.81 0.61 2.82
C ALA A 31 -1.52 -0.15 2.53
N SER A 32 -1.61 -1.40 2.03
CA SER A 32 -0.46 -2.18 1.60
C SER A 32 0.29 -1.53 0.43
N ALA A 33 -0.43 -0.93 -0.53
CA ALA A 33 0.20 -0.19 -1.61
C ALA A 33 1.02 0.99 -1.08
N LEU A 34 0.42 1.82 -0.21
CA LEU A 34 1.08 2.99 0.38
C LEU A 34 2.27 2.60 1.28
N THR A 35 2.12 1.53 2.06
CA THR A 35 3.22 1.01 2.89
C THR A 35 4.31 0.39 2.03
N GLY A 36 3.94 -0.31 0.96
CA GLY A 36 4.85 -0.91 -0.02
C GLY A 36 5.74 0.10 -0.71
N VAL A 37 5.19 1.29 -1.05
CA VAL A 37 5.95 2.42 -1.60
C VAL A 37 7.14 2.80 -0.72
N VAL A 38 7.02 2.66 0.60
CA VAL A 38 8.08 3.04 1.55
C VAL A 38 8.96 1.86 1.93
N SER A 39 8.38 0.67 2.15
CA SER A 39 9.11 -0.48 2.70
C SER A 39 9.88 -1.28 1.65
N GLY A 40 9.36 -1.40 0.43
CA GLY A 40 9.90 -2.26 -0.61
C GLY A 40 9.99 -3.75 -0.24
N SER A 41 9.43 -4.17 0.90
CA SER A 41 9.51 -5.53 1.43
C SER A 41 8.13 -6.09 1.72
N SER A 42 7.77 -7.20 1.04
CA SER A 42 6.49 -7.88 1.27
C SER A 42 6.35 -8.41 2.69
N VAL A 43 7.40 -8.98 3.24
CA VAL A 43 7.39 -9.54 4.61
C VAL A 43 7.17 -8.42 5.64
N SER A 44 7.92 -7.32 5.53
CA SER A 44 7.74 -6.17 6.40
C SER A 44 6.31 -5.59 6.26
N ASN A 45 5.79 -5.57 5.04
CA ASN A 45 4.46 -5.06 4.76
C ASN A 45 3.38 -5.93 5.42
N VAL A 46 3.41 -7.28 5.22
CA VAL A 46 2.47 -8.21 5.87
C VAL A 46 2.48 -8.04 7.39
N VAL A 47 3.65 -7.96 8.00
CA VAL A 47 3.77 -7.82 9.46
C VAL A 47 3.22 -6.47 9.94
N THR A 48 3.45 -5.41 9.18
CA THR A 48 3.01 -4.05 9.57
C THR A 48 1.51 -3.86 9.35
N THR A 49 1.00 -4.22 8.18
CA THR A 49 -0.40 -3.98 7.82
C THR A 49 -1.32 -5.10 8.29
N GLY A 50 -0.91 -6.36 8.20
CA GLY A 50 -1.74 -7.52 8.48
C GLY A 50 -2.21 -7.62 9.93
N THR A 51 -1.44 -7.12 10.88
CA THR A 51 -1.84 -7.06 12.30
C THR A 51 -3.13 -6.26 12.52
N PHE A 52 -3.41 -5.30 11.66
CA PHE A 52 -4.61 -4.45 11.71
C PHE A 52 -5.66 -4.85 10.67
N THR A 53 -5.24 -5.10 9.44
CA THR A 53 -6.15 -5.32 8.32
C THR A 53 -6.84 -6.68 8.36
N ILE A 54 -6.15 -7.75 8.78
CA ILE A 54 -6.74 -9.09 8.90
C ILE A 54 -7.87 -9.11 9.94
N PRO A 55 -7.71 -8.59 11.18
CA PRO A 55 -8.81 -8.48 12.12
C PRO A 55 -9.98 -7.62 11.58
N LEU A 56 -9.70 -6.52 10.89
CA LEU A 56 -10.75 -5.68 10.30
C LEU A 56 -11.55 -6.42 9.22
N MET A 57 -10.90 -7.16 8.35
CA MET A 57 -11.57 -7.98 7.33
C MET A 57 -12.43 -9.07 7.96
N LYS A 58 -11.93 -9.75 8.99
CA LYS A 58 -12.68 -10.78 9.73
C LYS A 58 -13.92 -10.22 10.42
N ARG A 59 -13.84 -9.02 10.99
CA ARG A 59 -14.99 -8.35 11.65
C ARG A 59 -16.17 -8.08 10.73
N VAL A 60 -15.92 -7.86 9.43
CA VAL A 60 -16.97 -7.62 8.44
C VAL A 60 -17.42 -8.89 7.71
N GLY A 61 -16.91 -10.07 8.11
CA GLY A 61 -17.37 -11.37 7.62
C GLY A 61 -16.48 -12.03 6.57
N TYR A 62 -15.26 -11.55 6.33
CA TYR A 62 -14.31 -12.32 5.52
C TYR A 62 -13.85 -13.58 6.26
N PRO A 63 -13.84 -14.76 5.62
CA PRO A 63 -13.20 -15.95 6.15
C PRO A 63 -11.72 -15.68 6.46
N PRO A 64 -11.16 -16.25 7.54
CA PRO A 64 -9.78 -16.00 7.96
C PRO A 64 -8.75 -16.27 6.86
N GLU A 65 -8.92 -17.37 6.11
CA GLU A 65 -8.05 -17.75 5.00
C GLU A 65 -8.09 -16.73 3.85
N LYS A 66 -9.27 -16.17 3.54
CA LYS A 66 -9.43 -15.13 2.52
C LYS A 66 -8.85 -13.79 2.98
N ALA A 67 -9.04 -13.44 4.24
CA ALA A 67 -8.42 -12.25 4.81
C ALA A 67 -6.88 -12.33 4.77
N GLY A 68 -6.32 -13.49 5.11
CA GLY A 68 -4.89 -13.74 5.00
C GLY A 68 -4.40 -13.69 3.55
N ALA A 69 -5.14 -14.30 2.61
CA ALA A 69 -4.79 -14.28 1.19
C ALA A 69 -4.78 -12.87 0.60
N VAL A 70 -5.78 -12.04 0.91
CA VAL A 70 -5.82 -10.63 0.49
C VAL A 70 -4.62 -9.87 1.02
N GLU A 71 -4.28 -10.06 2.30
CA GLU A 71 -3.13 -9.38 2.91
C GLU A 71 -1.82 -9.78 2.26
N VAL A 72 -1.58 -11.09 2.07
CA VAL A 72 -0.36 -11.59 1.44
C VAL A 72 -0.24 -11.11 -0.01
N ALA A 73 -1.33 -11.19 -0.79
CA ALA A 73 -1.34 -10.73 -2.17
C ALA A 73 -1.07 -9.20 -2.27
N SER A 74 -1.71 -8.40 -1.41
CA SER A 74 -1.51 -6.96 -1.36
C SER A 74 -0.07 -6.60 -1.02
N SER A 75 0.49 -7.27 -0.02
CA SER A 75 1.84 -7.02 0.47
C SER A 75 2.91 -7.49 -0.51
N SER A 76 2.67 -8.60 -1.22
CA SER A 76 3.57 -9.09 -2.28
C SER A 76 3.64 -8.09 -3.44
N ASN A 77 2.51 -7.50 -3.84
CA ASN A 77 2.47 -6.46 -4.84
C ASN A 77 3.19 -5.17 -4.40
N GLY A 78 3.36 -4.96 -3.10
CA GLY A 78 4.11 -3.83 -2.55
C GLY A 78 5.57 -3.76 -3.01
N GLN A 79 6.18 -4.91 -3.34
CA GLN A 79 7.54 -4.95 -3.91
C GLN A 79 7.61 -4.41 -5.34
N LEU A 80 6.49 -4.36 -6.04
CA LEU A 80 6.41 -3.79 -7.39
C LEU A 80 6.12 -2.29 -7.36
N MET A 81 5.71 -1.77 -6.21
CA MET A 81 5.20 -0.39 -6.10
C MET A 81 6.34 0.62 -6.08
N PRO A 82 6.46 1.49 -7.11
CA PRO A 82 7.42 2.57 -7.10
C PRO A 82 7.13 3.59 -5.98
N PRO A 83 8.15 4.34 -5.51
CA PRO A 83 9.50 4.44 -6.06
C PRO A 83 10.52 3.49 -5.45
N VAL A 84 10.30 2.92 -4.25
CA VAL A 84 11.33 2.12 -3.56
C VAL A 84 11.44 0.73 -4.15
N MET A 85 10.31 0.08 -4.42
CA MET A 85 10.25 -1.29 -4.93
C MET A 85 11.05 -2.28 -4.05
N GLY A 86 11.18 -3.52 -4.46
CA GLY A 86 12.05 -4.50 -3.78
C GLY A 86 13.49 -4.45 -4.28
N ALA A 87 14.40 -5.10 -3.55
CA ALA A 87 15.83 -5.17 -3.90
C ALA A 87 16.07 -5.69 -5.34
N ALA A 88 15.19 -6.54 -5.85
CA ALA A 88 15.26 -7.04 -7.22
C ALA A 88 15.22 -5.94 -8.28
N ALA A 89 14.59 -4.80 -7.99
CA ALA A 89 14.52 -3.69 -8.92
C ALA A 89 15.89 -3.05 -9.20
N PHE A 90 16.78 -2.99 -8.20
CA PHE A 90 18.14 -2.49 -8.39
C PHE A 90 18.95 -3.40 -9.30
N ILE A 91 18.86 -4.71 -9.06
CA ILE A 91 19.50 -5.73 -9.88
C ILE A 91 18.96 -5.67 -11.31
N MET A 92 17.65 -5.50 -11.47
CA MET A 92 17.00 -5.38 -12.77
C MET A 92 17.49 -4.14 -13.55
N ALA A 93 17.61 -2.98 -12.91
CA ALA A 93 18.15 -1.77 -13.53
C ALA A 93 19.58 -1.98 -14.00
N GLU A 94 20.41 -2.65 -13.19
CA GLU A 94 21.80 -2.97 -13.52
C GLU A 94 21.91 -3.92 -14.72
N PHE A 95 21.14 -5.03 -14.73
CA PHE A 95 21.15 -5.97 -15.85
C PHE A 95 20.63 -5.37 -17.16
N LEU A 96 19.65 -4.47 -17.08
CA LEU A 96 19.11 -3.81 -18.27
C LEU A 96 19.97 -2.63 -18.72
N GLY A 97 20.93 -2.18 -17.93
CA GLY A 97 21.77 -1.01 -18.23
C GLY A 97 20.97 0.30 -18.32
N ILE A 98 19.84 0.40 -17.60
CA ILE A 98 18.98 1.59 -17.61
C ILE A 98 19.04 2.32 -16.25
N PRO A 99 18.86 3.66 -16.24
CA PRO A 99 18.75 4.41 -15.00
C PRO A 99 17.56 3.93 -14.15
N TYR A 100 17.73 3.88 -12.82
CA TYR A 100 16.66 3.48 -11.91
C TYR A 100 15.39 4.34 -12.03
N SER A 101 15.54 5.63 -12.33
CA SER A 101 14.42 6.54 -12.61
C SER A 101 13.57 6.09 -13.80
N GLN A 102 14.18 5.51 -14.83
CA GLN A 102 13.46 4.97 -15.97
C GLN A 102 12.73 3.67 -15.59
N LEU A 103 13.37 2.80 -14.79
CA LEU A 103 12.74 1.58 -14.30
C LEU A 103 11.49 1.89 -13.45
N ILE A 104 11.55 2.91 -12.58
CA ILE A 104 10.40 3.39 -11.78
C ILE A 104 9.18 3.67 -12.68
N LEU A 105 9.38 4.41 -13.77
CA LEU A 105 8.29 4.76 -14.69
C LEU A 105 7.72 3.54 -15.42
N ILE A 106 8.59 2.63 -15.85
CA ILE A 106 8.18 1.38 -16.51
C ILE A 106 7.42 0.50 -15.53
N ALA A 107 7.91 0.35 -14.29
CA ALA A 107 7.31 -0.49 -13.27
C ALA A 107 5.97 0.05 -12.74
N ALA A 108 5.69 1.34 -12.89
CA ALA A 108 4.44 1.94 -12.44
C ALA A 108 3.21 1.32 -13.12
N ILE A 109 3.30 1.02 -14.42
CA ILE A 109 2.18 0.43 -15.17
C ILE A 109 1.79 -0.94 -14.63
N PRO A 110 2.69 -1.95 -14.57
CA PRO A 110 2.34 -3.26 -14.03
C PRO A 110 1.94 -3.20 -12.55
N ALA A 111 2.54 -2.31 -11.75
CA ALA A 111 2.15 -2.13 -10.34
C ALA A 111 0.70 -1.64 -10.21
N ILE A 112 0.32 -0.61 -10.97
CA ILE A 112 -1.06 -0.09 -10.99
C ILE A 112 -2.04 -1.17 -11.44
N LEU A 113 -1.71 -1.92 -12.50
CA LEU A 113 -2.57 -2.99 -13.00
C LEU A 113 -2.74 -4.11 -11.97
N ALA A 114 -1.66 -4.52 -11.28
CA ALA A 114 -1.71 -5.54 -10.24
C ALA A 114 -2.61 -5.11 -9.07
N TYR A 115 -2.46 -3.88 -8.58
CA TYR A 115 -3.31 -3.36 -7.51
C TYR A 115 -4.76 -3.13 -7.96
N ALA A 116 -5.00 -2.66 -9.18
CA ALA A 116 -6.35 -2.51 -9.73
C ALA A 116 -7.04 -3.88 -9.85
N THR A 117 -6.36 -4.89 -10.34
CA THR A 117 -6.87 -6.26 -10.43
C THR A 117 -7.22 -6.80 -9.05
N LEU A 118 -6.33 -6.65 -8.08
CA LEU A 118 -6.57 -7.10 -6.71
C LEU A 118 -7.75 -6.34 -6.07
N PHE A 119 -7.84 -5.04 -6.29
CA PHE A 119 -8.95 -4.21 -5.80
C PHE A 119 -10.31 -4.65 -6.37
N ILE A 120 -10.35 -4.99 -7.66
CA ILE A 120 -11.54 -5.55 -8.33
C ILE A 120 -11.84 -6.94 -7.75
N THR A 121 -10.85 -7.80 -7.58
CA THR A 121 -11.01 -9.15 -7.03
C THR A 121 -11.63 -9.10 -5.63
N VAL A 122 -11.11 -8.27 -4.72
CA VAL A 122 -11.70 -8.15 -3.38
C VAL A 122 -13.11 -7.52 -3.40
N HIS A 123 -13.41 -6.70 -4.41
CA HIS A 123 -14.77 -6.18 -4.60
C HIS A 123 -15.75 -7.27 -5.01
N LEU A 124 -15.39 -8.10 -5.99
CA LEU A 124 -16.20 -9.22 -6.46
C LEU A 124 -16.40 -10.26 -5.36
N GLU A 125 -15.35 -10.56 -4.62
CA GLU A 125 -15.40 -11.45 -3.46
C GLU A 125 -16.37 -10.92 -2.38
N ALA A 126 -16.33 -9.62 -2.08
CA ALA A 126 -17.27 -9.00 -1.15
C ALA A 126 -18.72 -9.09 -1.62
N LEU A 127 -18.97 -9.02 -2.94
CA LEU A 127 -20.30 -9.20 -3.53
C LEU A 127 -20.76 -10.65 -3.37
N GLN A 128 -19.92 -11.64 -3.67
CA GLN A 128 -20.23 -13.06 -3.53
C GLN A 128 -20.54 -13.45 -2.08
N LEU A 129 -19.80 -12.88 -1.12
CA LEU A 129 -20.02 -13.10 0.30
C LEU A 129 -21.18 -12.27 0.89
N GLY A 130 -21.84 -11.43 0.09
CA GLY A 130 -22.92 -10.57 0.57
C GLY A 130 -22.49 -9.51 1.58
N LEU A 131 -21.20 -9.17 1.63
CA LEU A 131 -20.67 -8.25 2.63
C LEU A 131 -21.15 -6.82 2.41
N LYS A 132 -21.43 -6.14 3.52
CA LYS A 132 -21.78 -4.71 3.54
C LYS A 132 -20.56 -3.87 3.90
N GLY A 133 -20.64 -2.57 3.60
CA GLY A 133 -19.66 -1.60 4.11
C GLY A 133 -19.88 -1.31 5.59
N VAL A 134 -18.87 -0.76 6.23
CA VAL A 134 -18.96 -0.28 7.61
C VAL A 134 -19.74 1.05 7.63
N PRO A 135 -20.69 1.24 8.58
CA PRO A 135 -21.38 2.50 8.73
C PRO A 135 -20.41 3.68 8.88
N ARG A 136 -20.70 4.80 8.24
CA ARG A 136 -19.82 5.99 8.32
C ARG A 136 -19.63 6.50 9.75
N SER A 137 -20.59 6.26 10.63
CA SER A 137 -20.50 6.62 12.06
C SER A 137 -19.45 5.84 12.84
N GLU A 138 -19.07 4.66 12.34
CA GLU A 138 -18.05 3.81 12.97
C GLU A 138 -16.65 4.01 12.35
N LEU A 139 -16.55 4.80 11.27
CA LEU A 139 -15.28 5.08 10.62
C LEU A 139 -14.58 6.26 11.28
N PRO A 140 -13.25 6.19 11.43
CA PRO A 140 -12.50 7.31 11.97
C PRO A 140 -12.60 8.52 11.04
N PRO A 141 -12.71 9.76 11.57
CA PRO A 141 -12.85 10.96 10.77
C PRO A 141 -11.56 11.27 9.98
N VAL A 142 -11.69 11.54 8.67
CA VAL A 142 -10.56 11.79 7.76
C VAL A 142 -9.75 13.02 8.17
N GLY A 143 -10.41 14.11 8.60
CA GLY A 143 -9.76 15.39 8.91
C GLY A 143 -8.67 15.30 9.96
N PRO A 144 -8.95 14.78 11.16
CA PRO A 144 -7.93 14.56 12.20
C PRO A 144 -6.79 13.63 11.74
N ILE A 145 -7.11 12.57 11.01
CA ILE A 145 -6.09 11.63 10.49
C ILE A 145 -5.11 12.38 9.56
N LEU A 146 -5.63 13.13 8.60
CA LEU A 146 -4.77 13.91 7.69
C LEU A 146 -3.91 14.90 8.43
N ARG A 147 -4.48 15.64 9.39
CA ARG A 147 -3.72 16.63 10.16
C ARG A 147 -2.60 16.02 10.99
N SER A 148 -2.84 14.85 11.59
CA SER A 148 -1.83 14.17 12.41
C SER A 148 -0.75 13.47 11.61
N GLY A 149 -1.04 13.08 10.35
CA GLY A 149 -0.15 12.24 9.55
C GLY A 149 0.39 12.86 8.27
N LEU A 150 0.07 14.13 7.97
CA LEU A 150 0.52 14.79 6.75
C LEU A 150 2.05 14.82 6.63
N HIS A 151 2.75 14.93 7.75
CA HIS A 151 4.21 14.92 7.81
C HIS A 151 4.83 13.60 7.29
N TYR A 152 4.10 12.46 7.33
CA TYR A 152 4.58 11.20 6.75
C TYR A 152 4.62 11.19 5.23
N LEU A 153 3.87 12.09 4.58
CA LEU A 153 3.87 12.22 3.13
C LEU A 153 5.07 13.06 2.63
N LEU A 154 5.64 13.91 3.47
CA LEU A 154 6.75 14.79 3.08
C LEU A 154 8.00 14.00 2.62
N PRO A 155 8.50 13.01 3.39
CA PRO A 155 9.63 12.18 2.94
C PRO A 155 9.33 11.43 1.64
N LEU A 156 8.08 10.96 1.48
CA LEU A 156 7.67 10.25 0.28
C LEU A 156 7.67 11.15 -0.95
N ILE A 157 7.11 12.35 -0.84
CA ILE A 157 7.09 13.35 -1.92
C ILE A 157 8.52 13.76 -2.27
N TYR A 158 9.36 14.00 -1.26
CA TYR A 158 10.77 14.31 -1.47
C TYR A 158 11.51 13.18 -2.17
N LEU A 159 11.30 11.93 -1.76
CA LEU A 159 11.92 10.77 -2.38
C LEU A 159 11.53 10.63 -3.86
N ILE A 160 10.24 10.76 -4.17
CA ILE A 160 9.76 10.74 -5.55
C ILE A 160 10.41 11.86 -6.37
N TYR A 161 10.44 13.08 -5.83
CA TYR A 161 11.07 14.21 -6.47
C TYR A 161 12.58 13.98 -6.70
N ALA A 162 13.30 13.50 -5.70
CA ALA A 162 14.73 13.22 -5.78
C ALA A 162 15.06 12.14 -6.83
N LEU A 163 14.27 11.08 -6.90
CA LEU A 163 14.51 9.98 -7.84
C LEU A 163 14.09 10.33 -9.28
N VAL A 164 12.96 11.00 -9.46
CA VAL A 164 12.39 11.25 -10.80
C VAL A 164 12.90 12.56 -11.40
N ALA A 165 12.84 13.67 -10.63
CA ALA A 165 13.20 14.99 -11.13
C ALA A 165 14.72 15.27 -11.05
N LEU A 166 15.34 14.95 -9.89
CA LEU A 166 16.78 15.16 -9.69
C LEU A 166 17.62 13.99 -10.21
N ARG A 167 16.99 12.87 -10.59
CA ARG A 167 17.66 11.65 -11.08
C ARG A 167 18.77 11.15 -10.17
N LEU A 168 18.63 11.35 -8.87
CA LEU A 168 19.59 10.86 -7.88
C LEU A 168 19.50 9.34 -7.79
N THR A 169 20.63 8.72 -7.41
CA THR A 169 20.60 7.30 -7.04
C THR A 169 19.77 7.13 -5.75
N PRO A 170 19.11 5.99 -5.54
CA PRO A 170 18.31 5.75 -4.33
C PRO A 170 19.10 5.96 -3.04
N GLU A 171 20.37 5.59 -3.03
CA GLU A 171 21.29 5.78 -1.90
C GLU A 171 21.46 7.26 -1.56
N ARG A 172 21.71 8.11 -2.57
CA ARG A 172 21.84 9.57 -2.39
C ARG A 172 20.50 10.22 -2.03
N ALA A 173 19.39 9.73 -2.58
CA ALA A 173 18.08 10.25 -2.25
C ALA A 173 17.64 9.93 -0.82
N ALA A 174 18.15 8.83 -0.23
CA ALA A 174 17.85 8.43 1.13
C ALA A 174 18.75 9.11 2.18
N LEU A 175 19.92 9.64 1.78
CA LEU A 175 20.89 10.28 2.68
C LEU A 175 20.70 11.79 2.82
N ASN A 176 19.91 12.43 1.98
CA ASN A 176 19.57 13.85 2.02
C ASN A 176 18.19 14.10 2.66
#